data_8f7590422142b7828603d945c27888ab
#
_entry.id   8f7590422142b7828603d945c27888ab
#
_cell.length_a   1.000
_cell.length_b   1.000
_cell.length_c   1.000
_cell.angle_alpha   90.00
_cell.angle_beta   90.00
_cell.angle_gamma   90.00
#
_symmetry.space_group_name_H-M   'P 1'
#
loop_
_entity.id
_entity.type
_entity.pdbx_description
1 polymer ?
#
loop_
_entity_poly.entity_id
_entity_poly.type
_entity_poly.pdbx_seq_one_letter_code
_entity_poly.pdbx_strand_id
1 'polypeptide(L)'
;MTTFSLRLFASSSLCALLLSLTHAYEIKQAPQVSKRVNPMSEPNSVYSYHDTIAPATQAVVNISTQKKITNAAISPMFNDPFFQQFFGDMYNQIPKDRVERSLGSGVIISPDGYIITNDHVIDGADKIIVTLPNDHTEYTASLVGSDKEGDIAVIRINKNNLPFVKFGDSQDVKIGDIVFAIGNPFGVGESVTQGIVSATNKNIQVNTYENFIQTDASINPGNSGGALIDSRGALIGMNTAILSRSGGNHGIGFAIPANMVREVADSLVKDGKISRGYLGVGTQDISQNLRENYGNAKGAVVISIDPKSPAKGAGLLVWDLITAVNGKPIKNAADLRNSIGSIKPNQKITLTILRDGKSQNISLTLAERKDLTNAPQTLPESAPESSALRGMRVEPLSPQMRQRYNIPDDINGVIVTNIAENSKAQEAGFSQGDIIAQVEDITIKDTGDFARALNKYKDKTKRFLVYSNEGVKTIVTK
;
A
#
# COMPACT_ATOMS: atom_id res chain seq x y z
N MET A 1 -5.03 46.83 80.30
CA MET A 1 -3.91 46.23 79.56
C MET A 1 -4.53 45.38 78.52
N THR A 2 -4.57 45.85 77.31
CA THR A 2 -5.37 45.46 76.16
C THR A 2 -4.60 44.53 75.24
N THR A 3 -5.09 43.34 75.10
CA THR A 3 -4.60 42.38 74.11
C THR A 3 -5.41 42.49 72.82
N PHE A 4 -4.77 42.92 71.76
CA PHE A 4 -5.34 42.97 70.39
C PHE A 4 -5.23 41.56 69.77
N SER A 5 -6.35 40.98 69.42
CA SER A 5 -6.38 39.72 68.66
C SER A 5 -6.62 40.04 67.19
N LEU A 6 -5.64 39.73 66.34
CA LEU A 6 -5.65 39.84 64.91
C LEU A 6 -6.43 38.64 64.31
N ARG A 7 -7.59 38.85 63.75
CA ARG A 7 -8.31 37.82 62.98
C ARG A 7 -7.81 37.80 61.55
N LEU A 8 -7.12 36.73 61.19
CA LEU A 8 -6.75 36.43 59.85
C LEU A 8 -7.95 35.84 59.09
N PHE A 9 -8.47 36.54 58.11
CA PHE A 9 -9.45 35.98 57.19
C PHE A 9 -8.69 35.18 56.13
N ALA A 10 -8.77 33.86 56.19
CA ALA A 10 -8.33 32.98 55.12
C ALA A 10 -9.46 32.85 54.10
N SER A 11 -9.36 33.55 52.98
CA SER A 11 -10.21 33.33 51.80
C SER A 11 -9.75 32.05 51.10
N SER A 12 -10.45 30.96 51.30
CA SER A 12 -10.28 29.73 50.55
C SER A 12 -10.89 29.92 49.15
N SER A 13 -10.06 30.30 48.18
CA SER A 13 -10.41 30.16 46.77
C SER A 13 -10.46 28.69 46.43
N LEU A 14 -11.67 28.16 46.39
CA LEU A 14 -11.95 26.82 45.85
C LEU A 14 -11.79 26.90 44.31
N CYS A 15 -10.57 26.66 43.82
CA CYS A 15 -10.30 26.45 42.42
C CYS A 15 -10.86 25.07 42.06
N ALA A 16 -12.12 25.03 41.60
CA ALA A 16 -12.71 23.85 41.01
C ALA A 16 -11.93 23.56 39.67
N LEU A 17 -10.93 22.69 39.79
CA LEU A 17 -10.29 22.08 38.63
C LEU A 17 -11.34 21.20 37.93
N LEU A 18 -12.06 21.76 36.96
CA LEU A 18 -12.79 21.00 35.97
C LEU A 18 -11.75 20.19 35.17
N LEU A 19 -11.39 19.01 35.69
CA LEU A 19 -10.81 17.96 34.86
C LEU A 19 -11.88 17.59 33.85
N SER A 20 -11.88 18.29 32.72
CA SER A 20 -12.47 17.77 31.50
C SER A 20 -11.73 16.45 31.22
N LEU A 21 -12.35 15.33 31.53
CA LEU A 21 -11.99 14.02 31.02
C LEU A 21 -12.17 14.09 29.49
N THR A 22 -11.21 14.72 28.81
CA THR A 22 -11.03 14.53 27.39
C THR A 22 -10.72 13.05 27.27
N HIS A 23 -11.71 12.26 26.84
CA HIS A 23 -11.44 10.90 26.39
C HIS A 23 -10.49 11.03 25.21
N ALA A 24 -9.20 10.94 25.51
CA ALA A 24 -8.18 10.98 24.47
C ALA A 24 -8.41 9.79 23.56
N TYR A 25 -8.37 10.03 22.25
CA TYR A 25 -8.33 8.97 21.26
C TYR A 25 -7.24 7.97 21.64
N GLU A 26 -7.61 6.73 21.83
CA GLU A 26 -6.69 5.63 22.15
C GLU A 26 -7.20 4.35 21.50
N ILE A 27 -6.42 3.80 20.57
CA ILE A 27 -6.68 2.48 20.00
C ILE A 27 -6.34 1.41 21.05
N LYS A 28 -7.35 0.67 21.48
CA LYS A 28 -7.17 -0.41 22.47
C LYS A 28 -6.59 -1.65 21.79
N GLN A 29 -5.51 -2.15 22.38
CA GLN A 29 -4.85 -3.37 21.95
C GLN A 29 -5.52 -4.60 22.56
N ALA A 30 -5.73 -5.64 21.74
CA ALA A 30 -6.12 -6.96 22.26
C ALA A 30 -4.91 -7.64 22.93
N PRO A 31 -5.14 -8.55 23.90
CA PRO A 31 -4.07 -9.36 24.49
C PRO A 31 -3.29 -10.13 23.41
N GLN A 32 -1.99 -10.31 23.63
CA GLN A 32 -1.16 -11.09 22.74
C GLN A 32 -1.63 -12.54 22.63
N VAL A 33 -1.38 -13.16 21.47
CA VAL A 33 -1.68 -14.58 21.26
C VAL A 33 -0.72 -15.42 22.10
N SER A 34 -1.24 -16.08 23.14
CA SER A 34 -0.45 -16.96 23.99
C SER A 34 -0.43 -18.41 23.52
N LYS A 35 -1.50 -18.86 22.85
CA LYS A 35 -1.65 -20.27 22.42
C LYS A 35 -2.58 -20.38 21.21
N ARG A 36 -2.25 -21.30 20.28
CA ARG A 36 -3.17 -21.79 19.26
C ARG A 36 -3.60 -23.21 19.62
N VAL A 37 -4.92 -23.45 19.62
CA VAL A 37 -5.49 -24.76 19.96
C VAL A 37 -6.33 -25.28 18.82
N ASN A 38 -6.33 -26.60 18.63
CA ASN A 38 -7.26 -27.25 17.73
C ASN A 38 -8.62 -27.44 18.45
N PRO A 39 -9.76 -27.27 17.73
CA PRO A 39 -11.07 -27.59 18.30
C PRO A 39 -11.11 -29.07 18.72
N MET A 40 -11.61 -29.35 19.92
CA MET A 40 -11.90 -30.72 20.34
C MET A 40 -13.38 -30.98 20.09
N SER A 41 -13.70 -32.17 19.57
CA SER A 41 -15.09 -32.57 19.38
C SER A 41 -15.62 -33.18 20.69
N GLU A 42 -16.64 -32.54 21.24
CA GLU A 42 -17.44 -33.11 22.32
C GLU A 42 -18.76 -33.61 21.75
N PRO A 43 -19.21 -34.84 22.06
CA PRO A 43 -20.50 -35.34 21.65
C PRO A 43 -21.63 -34.39 22.13
N ASN A 44 -22.59 -34.11 21.27
CA ASN A 44 -23.75 -33.24 21.53
C ASN A 44 -23.44 -31.73 21.74
N SER A 45 -22.26 -31.26 21.35
CA SER A 45 -21.91 -29.84 21.42
C SER A 45 -21.99 -29.19 20.04
N VAL A 46 -22.45 -27.91 20.02
CA VAL A 46 -22.36 -27.05 18.84
C VAL A 46 -21.16 -26.14 19.00
N TYR A 47 -20.21 -26.20 18.05
CA TYR A 47 -19.12 -25.21 18.01
C TYR A 47 -19.66 -23.87 17.52
N SER A 48 -19.62 -22.87 18.38
CA SER A 48 -20.11 -21.53 18.08
C SER A 48 -19.11 -20.48 18.48
N TYR A 49 -18.92 -19.52 17.59
CA TYR A 49 -18.14 -18.30 17.86
C TYR A 49 -19.05 -17.10 18.16
N HIS A 50 -20.33 -17.35 18.48
CA HIS A 50 -21.33 -16.30 18.71
C HIS A 50 -20.84 -15.26 19.71
N ASP A 51 -20.38 -15.66 20.88
CA ASP A 51 -19.93 -14.76 21.95
C ASP A 51 -18.68 -13.96 21.58
N THR A 52 -17.89 -14.48 20.64
CA THR A 52 -16.71 -13.80 20.09
C THR A 52 -17.09 -12.78 19.03
N ILE A 53 -18.02 -13.13 18.15
CA ILE A 53 -18.41 -12.35 16.97
C ILE A 53 -19.37 -11.22 17.36
N ALA A 54 -20.34 -11.48 18.26
CA ALA A 54 -21.39 -10.53 18.60
C ALA A 54 -20.87 -9.16 19.08
N PRO A 55 -19.81 -9.02 19.89
CA PRO A 55 -19.26 -7.71 20.20
C PRO A 55 -18.65 -6.99 19.00
N ALA A 56 -18.05 -7.73 18.05
CA ALA A 56 -17.43 -7.15 16.89
C ALA A 56 -18.47 -6.68 15.84
N THR A 57 -19.58 -7.41 15.67
CA THR A 57 -20.66 -6.99 14.75
C THR A 57 -21.26 -5.66 15.18
N GLN A 58 -21.38 -5.41 16.48
CA GLN A 58 -21.88 -4.15 17.03
C GLN A 58 -21.00 -2.93 16.68
N ALA A 59 -19.74 -3.16 16.31
CA ALA A 59 -18.79 -2.13 15.95
C ALA A 59 -18.59 -2.00 14.44
N VAL A 60 -19.24 -2.82 13.60
CA VAL A 60 -19.17 -2.72 12.15
C VAL A 60 -20.39 -1.98 11.61
N VAL A 61 -20.15 -0.83 11.01
CA VAL A 61 -21.19 0.10 10.54
C VAL A 61 -21.36 0.05 9.04
N ASN A 62 -22.55 0.46 8.57
CA ASN A 62 -22.75 0.77 7.16
C ASN A 62 -22.26 2.20 6.87
N ILE A 63 -21.58 2.38 5.74
CA ILE A 63 -21.20 3.68 5.21
C ILE A 63 -21.88 3.89 3.87
N SER A 64 -22.62 4.97 3.75
CA SER A 64 -23.17 5.43 2.49
C SER A 64 -22.67 6.84 2.18
N THR A 65 -22.33 7.08 0.90
CA THR A 65 -21.84 8.38 0.46
C THR A 65 -22.83 9.01 -0.51
N GLN A 66 -22.85 10.33 -0.58
CA GLN A 66 -23.63 11.10 -1.54
C GLN A 66 -22.67 12.00 -2.31
N LYS A 67 -22.75 11.97 -3.64
CA LYS A 67 -22.01 12.84 -4.54
C LYS A 67 -22.99 13.55 -5.47
N LYS A 68 -22.91 14.87 -5.54
CA LYS A 68 -23.69 15.68 -6.51
C LYS A 68 -22.94 15.66 -7.83
N ILE A 69 -23.52 15.06 -8.85
CA ILE A 69 -22.94 15.12 -10.20
C ILE A 69 -23.41 16.43 -10.85
N THR A 70 -22.51 17.42 -10.91
CA THR A 70 -22.67 18.61 -11.73
C THR A 70 -21.87 18.42 -13.01
N ASN A 71 -22.58 18.13 -14.13
CA ASN A 71 -22.05 17.95 -15.49
C ASN A 71 -21.09 16.78 -15.73
N ALA A 72 -21.60 15.81 -16.49
CA ALA A 72 -20.97 14.93 -17.52
C ALA A 72 -19.49 14.51 -17.41
N ALA A 73 -18.81 14.70 -16.31
CA ALA A 73 -17.53 14.05 -16.07
C ALA A 73 -17.78 12.81 -15.21
N ILE A 74 -17.66 11.64 -15.84
CA ILE A 74 -17.63 10.35 -15.14
C ILE A 74 -16.55 10.48 -14.06
N SER A 75 -16.92 10.21 -12.78
CA SER A 75 -15.98 10.27 -11.67
C SER A 75 -14.72 9.46 -11.99
N PRO A 76 -13.50 9.94 -11.66
CA PRO A 76 -12.25 9.18 -11.83
C PRO A 76 -12.33 7.77 -11.21
N MET A 77 -13.14 7.58 -10.18
CA MET A 77 -13.41 6.30 -9.51
C MET A 77 -14.06 5.27 -10.43
N PHE A 78 -14.91 5.69 -11.39
CA PHE A 78 -15.51 4.78 -12.38
C PHE A 78 -14.55 4.45 -13.53
N ASN A 79 -13.49 5.23 -13.71
CA ASN A 79 -12.41 4.91 -14.65
C ASN A 79 -11.31 4.09 -13.98
N ASP A 80 -11.38 3.86 -12.67
CA ASP A 80 -10.46 2.96 -11.97
C ASP A 80 -10.73 1.52 -12.43
N PRO A 81 -9.75 0.83 -13.03
CA PRO A 81 -9.92 -0.55 -13.51
C PRO A 81 -10.37 -1.51 -12.41
N PHE A 82 -9.96 -1.26 -11.17
CA PHE A 82 -10.34 -2.03 -9.99
C PHE A 82 -11.82 -1.86 -9.69
N PHE A 83 -12.32 -0.62 -9.68
CA PHE A 83 -13.72 -0.33 -9.39
C PHE A 83 -14.65 -0.80 -10.52
N GLN A 84 -14.25 -0.65 -11.80
CA GLN A 84 -14.98 -1.15 -12.95
C GLN A 84 -15.11 -2.68 -12.94
N GLN A 85 -14.06 -3.37 -12.54
CA GLN A 85 -14.04 -4.82 -12.46
C GLN A 85 -15.03 -5.35 -11.39
N PHE A 86 -15.29 -4.57 -10.34
CA PHE A 86 -16.15 -4.98 -9.22
C PHE A 86 -17.59 -4.50 -9.31
N PHE A 87 -17.82 -3.33 -9.89
CA PHE A 87 -19.10 -2.64 -9.82
C PHE A 87 -19.69 -2.27 -11.18
N GLY A 88 -18.92 -2.44 -12.28
CA GLY A 88 -19.26 -1.92 -13.60
C GLY A 88 -20.65 -2.32 -14.13
N ASP A 89 -21.03 -3.57 -13.98
CA ASP A 89 -22.31 -4.08 -14.50
C ASP A 89 -23.54 -3.64 -13.68
N MET A 90 -23.37 -3.40 -12.38
CA MET A 90 -24.46 -2.96 -11.50
C MET A 90 -24.80 -1.47 -11.71
N TYR A 91 -23.84 -0.65 -12.16
CA TYR A 91 -24.01 0.79 -12.32
C TYR A 91 -24.48 1.23 -13.72
N ASN A 92 -24.32 0.41 -14.75
CA ASN A 92 -24.78 0.74 -16.11
C ASN A 92 -26.32 0.90 -16.25
N GLN A 93 -27.10 0.59 -15.20
CA GLN A 93 -28.56 0.66 -15.18
C GLN A 93 -29.13 1.87 -14.44
N ILE A 94 -28.29 2.81 -13.95
CA ILE A 94 -28.76 3.96 -13.14
C ILE A 94 -29.04 5.18 -14.04
N PRO A 95 -30.22 5.85 -13.90
CA PRO A 95 -30.55 7.06 -14.64
C PRO A 95 -29.63 8.25 -14.29
N LYS A 96 -29.29 9.08 -15.29
CA LYS A 96 -28.27 10.13 -15.29
C LYS A 96 -28.49 11.35 -14.38
N ASP A 97 -29.57 11.43 -13.62
CA ASP A 97 -29.94 12.58 -12.78
C ASP A 97 -30.09 12.23 -11.28
N ARG A 98 -29.30 11.32 -10.75
CA ARG A 98 -29.40 10.93 -9.33
C ARG A 98 -28.11 11.13 -8.57
N VAL A 99 -28.28 11.45 -7.26
CA VAL A 99 -27.24 11.40 -6.25
C VAL A 99 -26.63 10.01 -6.25
N GLU A 100 -25.37 9.90 -6.63
CA GLU A 100 -24.64 8.65 -6.62
C GLU A 100 -24.38 8.24 -5.17
N ARG A 101 -24.74 7.00 -4.82
CA ARG A 101 -24.51 6.43 -3.49
C ARG A 101 -23.50 5.30 -3.59
N SER A 102 -22.31 5.48 -3.05
CA SER A 102 -21.39 4.38 -2.78
C SER A 102 -21.78 3.74 -1.45
N LEU A 103 -21.67 2.42 -1.36
CA LEU A 103 -21.99 1.65 -0.18
C LEU A 103 -20.79 0.81 0.24
N GLY A 104 -20.44 0.91 1.50
CA GLY A 104 -19.37 0.14 2.10
C GLY A 104 -19.61 -0.06 3.59
N SER A 105 -18.60 -0.56 4.26
CA SER A 105 -18.58 -0.78 5.71
C SER A 105 -17.52 0.07 6.38
N GLY A 106 -17.61 0.21 7.69
CA GLY A 106 -16.57 0.79 8.54
C GLY A 106 -16.47 0.06 9.85
N VAL A 107 -15.37 0.25 10.55
CA VAL A 107 -15.13 -0.34 11.88
C VAL A 107 -14.93 0.78 12.89
N ILE A 108 -15.76 0.80 13.93
CA ILE A 108 -15.60 1.70 15.07
C ILE A 108 -14.37 1.25 15.87
N ILE A 109 -13.40 2.14 16.05
CA ILE A 109 -12.12 1.85 16.71
C ILE A 109 -11.94 2.57 18.05
N SER A 110 -12.87 3.47 18.39
CA SER A 110 -12.86 4.16 19.67
C SER A 110 -14.28 4.51 20.14
N PRO A 111 -14.49 4.62 21.47
CA PRO A 111 -15.82 4.90 22.02
C PRO A 111 -16.33 6.32 21.72
N ASP A 112 -15.48 7.22 21.24
CA ASP A 112 -15.80 8.62 20.91
C ASP A 112 -16.01 8.87 19.42
N GLY A 113 -16.22 7.80 18.63
CA GLY A 113 -16.77 7.86 17.29
C GLY A 113 -15.77 7.85 16.15
N TYR A 114 -14.50 7.48 16.36
CA TYR A 114 -13.58 7.24 15.25
C TYR A 114 -13.85 5.91 14.57
N ILE A 115 -13.90 5.94 13.25
CA ILE A 115 -14.24 4.82 12.38
C ILE A 115 -13.18 4.73 11.29
N ILE A 116 -12.65 3.53 11.04
CA ILE A 116 -11.81 3.23 9.89
C ILE A 116 -12.66 2.68 8.75
N THR A 117 -12.28 2.99 7.54
CA THR A 117 -12.85 2.44 6.28
C THR A 117 -11.81 2.50 5.18
N ASN A 118 -12.12 1.98 4.00
CA ASN A 118 -11.27 2.17 2.82
C ASN A 118 -11.42 3.59 2.25
N ASP A 119 -10.33 4.13 1.70
CA ASP A 119 -10.35 5.43 1.02
C ASP A 119 -11.32 5.39 -0.18
N HIS A 120 -11.29 4.33 -0.98
CA HIS A 120 -12.17 4.17 -2.14
C HIS A 120 -13.67 4.17 -1.79
N VAL A 121 -14.07 3.83 -0.55
CA VAL A 121 -15.46 3.89 -0.09
C VAL A 121 -15.96 5.32 0.02
N ILE A 122 -15.05 6.26 0.35
CA ILE A 122 -15.42 7.65 0.64
C ILE A 122 -14.85 8.66 -0.35
N ASP A 123 -14.04 8.23 -1.33
CA ASP A 123 -13.34 9.14 -2.25
C ASP A 123 -14.32 9.97 -3.09
N GLY A 124 -14.11 11.28 -3.05
CA GLY A 124 -14.93 12.26 -3.78
C GLY A 124 -16.35 12.42 -3.24
N ALA A 125 -16.67 11.93 -2.04
CA ALA A 125 -17.97 12.12 -1.41
C ALA A 125 -18.18 13.56 -0.92
N ASP A 126 -19.34 14.16 -1.25
CA ASP A 126 -19.78 15.44 -0.68
C ASP A 126 -20.34 15.26 0.74
N LYS A 127 -20.90 14.10 1.02
CA LYS A 127 -21.47 13.74 2.31
C LYS A 127 -21.22 12.27 2.62
N ILE A 128 -20.76 12.00 3.84
CA ILE A 128 -20.56 10.64 4.38
C ILE A 128 -21.61 10.41 5.46
N ILE A 129 -22.35 9.33 5.34
CA ILE A 129 -23.41 8.93 6.28
C ILE A 129 -23.01 7.57 6.86
N VAL A 130 -23.04 7.47 8.17
CA VAL A 130 -22.80 6.24 8.94
C VAL A 130 -24.10 5.80 9.56
N THR A 131 -24.50 4.55 9.32
CA THR A 131 -25.65 3.92 9.97
C THR A 131 -25.15 2.88 10.98
N LEU A 132 -25.55 3.03 12.24
CA LEU A 132 -25.18 2.08 13.29
C LEU A 132 -26.01 0.80 13.20
N PRO A 133 -25.46 -0.37 13.57
CA PRO A 133 -26.14 -1.65 13.39
C PRO A 133 -27.43 -1.79 14.19
N ASN A 134 -27.53 -1.23 15.37
CA ASN A 134 -28.61 -1.52 16.31
C ASN A 134 -29.80 -0.57 16.26
N ASP A 135 -29.61 0.66 15.87
CA ASP A 135 -30.65 1.69 15.95
C ASP A 135 -31.07 2.23 14.58
N HIS A 136 -30.42 1.78 13.52
CA HIS A 136 -30.57 2.28 12.15
C HIS A 136 -30.52 3.81 12.03
N THR A 137 -29.95 4.49 13.05
CA THR A 137 -29.83 5.93 13.07
C THR A 137 -28.69 6.35 12.16
N GLU A 138 -28.97 7.31 11.28
CA GLU A 138 -27.99 7.91 10.39
C GLU A 138 -27.23 9.05 11.08
N TYR A 139 -25.92 8.99 11.03
CA TYR A 139 -25.02 10.02 11.53
C TYR A 139 -24.22 10.58 10.36
N THR A 140 -24.19 11.92 10.22
CA THR A 140 -23.25 12.54 9.28
C THR A 140 -21.85 12.45 9.89
N ALA A 141 -20.93 11.85 9.14
CA ALA A 141 -19.53 11.74 9.53
C ALA A 141 -18.70 12.87 8.92
N SER A 142 -17.67 13.27 9.65
CA SER A 142 -16.60 14.14 9.14
C SER A 142 -15.38 13.31 8.74
N LEU A 143 -14.74 13.66 7.64
CA LEU A 143 -13.45 13.08 7.26
C LEU A 143 -12.37 13.62 8.21
N VAL A 144 -11.64 12.73 8.87
CA VAL A 144 -10.45 13.07 9.68
C VAL A 144 -9.23 13.12 8.77
N GLY A 145 -9.11 12.18 7.87
CA GLY A 145 -8.07 12.12 6.85
C GLY A 145 -8.12 10.80 6.09
N SER A 146 -7.39 10.75 4.97
CA SER A 146 -7.27 9.54 4.15
C SER A 146 -5.87 9.33 3.61
N ASP A 147 -5.58 8.07 3.29
CA ASP A 147 -4.37 7.57 2.67
C ASP A 147 -4.73 6.81 1.39
N LYS A 148 -4.72 7.51 0.27
CA LYS A 148 -5.03 6.91 -1.05
C LYS A 148 -4.05 5.82 -1.45
N GLU A 149 -2.78 5.95 -1.06
CA GLU A 149 -1.73 4.98 -1.44
C GLU A 149 -1.83 3.66 -0.68
N GLY A 150 -2.47 3.65 0.49
CA GLY A 150 -2.72 2.45 1.30
C GLY A 150 -4.19 2.05 1.36
N ASP A 151 -5.10 2.82 0.71
CA ASP A 151 -6.55 2.61 0.70
C ASP A 151 -7.16 2.59 2.12
N ILE A 152 -6.80 3.55 2.96
CA ILE A 152 -7.27 3.66 4.35
C ILE A 152 -7.79 5.07 4.59
N ALA A 153 -8.97 5.19 5.21
CA ALA A 153 -9.52 6.45 5.66
C ALA A 153 -9.98 6.37 7.11
N VAL A 154 -9.96 7.52 7.79
CA VAL A 154 -10.54 7.70 9.12
C VAL A 154 -11.63 8.75 9.03
N ILE A 155 -12.81 8.40 9.48
CA ILE A 155 -13.95 9.30 9.62
C ILE A 155 -14.39 9.36 11.08
N ARG A 156 -15.17 10.37 11.45
CA ARG A 156 -15.67 10.52 12.81
C ARG A 156 -17.14 10.91 12.83
N ILE A 157 -17.91 10.27 13.68
CA ILE A 157 -19.29 10.67 14.06
C ILE A 157 -19.31 11.30 15.45
N ASN A 158 -20.21 12.23 15.67
CA ASN A 158 -20.38 12.89 16.96
C ASN A 158 -21.31 12.06 17.87
N LYS A 159 -20.79 10.93 18.37
CA LYS A 159 -21.49 10.06 19.33
C LYS A 159 -20.46 9.42 20.26
N ASN A 160 -20.82 9.32 21.55
CA ASN A 160 -19.97 8.71 22.57
C ASN A 160 -20.54 7.37 23.04
N ASN A 161 -19.75 6.63 23.81
CA ASN A 161 -20.09 5.32 24.38
C ASN A 161 -20.43 4.27 23.30
N LEU A 162 -19.72 4.34 22.18
CA LEU A 162 -19.89 3.38 21.09
C LEU A 162 -19.16 2.07 21.42
N PRO A 163 -19.70 0.92 20.97
CA PRO A 163 -18.94 -0.32 20.91
C PRO A 163 -17.79 -0.14 19.92
N PHE A 164 -16.65 -0.75 20.18
CA PHE A 164 -15.48 -0.67 19.32
C PHE A 164 -14.69 -1.98 19.32
N VAL A 165 -13.93 -2.23 18.26
CA VAL A 165 -13.10 -3.43 18.12
C VAL A 165 -11.69 -3.16 18.65
N LYS A 166 -11.11 -4.16 19.34
CA LYS A 166 -9.70 -4.11 19.77
C LYS A 166 -8.79 -4.63 18.67
N PHE A 167 -7.68 -3.96 18.46
CA PHE A 167 -6.68 -4.36 17.47
C PHE A 167 -5.87 -5.56 17.95
N GLY A 168 -5.79 -6.60 17.12
CA GLY A 168 -4.81 -7.68 17.24
C GLY A 168 -3.47 -7.28 16.65
N ASP A 169 -2.42 -8.08 16.88
CA ASP A 169 -1.14 -7.93 16.18
C ASP A 169 -1.18 -8.76 14.88
N SER A 170 -1.24 -8.07 13.74
CA SER A 170 -1.28 -8.75 12.44
C SER A 170 0.05 -9.40 12.04
N GLN A 171 1.17 -9.16 12.75
CA GLN A 171 2.43 -9.88 12.55
C GLN A 171 2.38 -11.31 13.12
N ASP A 172 1.54 -11.54 14.12
CA ASP A 172 1.36 -12.85 14.74
C ASP A 172 0.44 -13.78 13.94
N VAL A 173 -0.25 -13.27 12.93
CA VAL A 173 -1.19 -14.03 12.10
C VAL A 173 -0.47 -15.14 11.32
N LYS A 174 -1.03 -16.36 11.37
CA LYS A 174 -0.49 -17.54 10.68
C LYS A 174 -1.49 -18.10 9.68
N ILE A 175 -0.97 -18.69 8.61
CA ILE A 175 -1.79 -19.47 7.66
C ILE A 175 -2.50 -20.59 8.43
N GLY A 176 -3.82 -20.71 8.23
CA GLY A 176 -4.69 -21.66 8.92
C GLY A 176 -5.37 -21.10 10.17
N ASP A 177 -5.04 -19.88 10.63
CA ASP A 177 -5.81 -19.22 11.71
C ASP A 177 -7.25 -18.99 11.22
N ILE A 178 -8.25 -19.32 12.05
CA ILE A 178 -9.66 -19.08 11.77
C ILE A 178 -9.94 -17.58 11.85
N VAL A 179 -10.66 -17.06 10.85
CA VAL A 179 -11.02 -15.67 10.75
C VAL A 179 -12.48 -15.48 10.35
N PHE A 180 -13.02 -14.30 10.69
CA PHE A 180 -14.37 -13.90 10.32
C PHE A 180 -14.29 -12.55 9.62
N ALA A 181 -14.80 -12.48 8.38
CA ALA A 181 -14.99 -11.24 7.67
C ALA A 181 -16.38 -10.70 7.99
N ILE A 182 -16.44 -9.48 8.52
CA ILE A 182 -17.67 -8.80 8.92
C ILE A 182 -17.84 -7.55 8.08
N GLY A 183 -19.02 -7.38 7.51
CA GLY A 183 -19.44 -6.17 6.83
C GLY A 183 -20.90 -5.86 7.12
N ASN A 184 -21.33 -4.67 6.73
CA ASN A 184 -22.74 -4.25 6.81
C ASN A 184 -23.17 -3.70 5.46
N PRO A 185 -23.24 -4.57 4.42
CA PRO A 185 -23.61 -4.15 3.08
C PRO A 185 -25.07 -3.68 3.05
N PHE A 186 -25.32 -2.57 2.35
CA PHE A 186 -26.68 -2.03 2.10
C PHE A 186 -27.46 -1.60 3.35
N GLY A 187 -26.91 -1.65 4.55
CA GLY A 187 -27.63 -1.31 5.80
C GLY A 187 -28.80 -2.23 6.13
N VAL A 188 -28.83 -3.44 5.53
CA VAL A 188 -29.90 -4.43 5.77
C VAL A 188 -29.56 -5.44 6.88
N GLY A 189 -28.45 -5.20 7.57
CA GLY A 189 -27.92 -6.04 8.63
C GLY A 189 -26.48 -6.47 8.37
N GLU A 190 -25.80 -6.91 9.43
CA GLU A 190 -24.44 -7.38 9.37
C GLU A 190 -24.35 -8.73 8.62
N SER A 191 -23.31 -8.86 7.83
CA SER A 191 -22.94 -10.11 7.18
C SER A 191 -21.64 -10.62 7.80
N VAL A 192 -21.68 -11.86 8.30
CA VAL A 192 -20.47 -12.51 8.86
C VAL A 192 -20.18 -13.77 8.04
N THR A 193 -18.97 -13.87 7.55
CA THR A 193 -18.48 -15.06 6.84
C THR A 193 -17.24 -15.60 7.53
N GLN A 194 -17.14 -16.92 7.61
CA GLN A 194 -15.99 -17.62 8.21
C GLN A 194 -15.07 -18.14 7.13
N GLY A 195 -13.78 -18.13 7.43
CA GLY A 195 -12.72 -18.75 6.64
C GLY A 195 -11.46 -18.89 7.45
N ILE A 196 -10.34 -19.03 6.76
CA ILE A 196 -9.01 -19.07 7.35
C ILE A 196 -8.11 -18.02 6.71
N VAL A 197 -6.99 -17.74 7.36
CA VAL A 197 -5.88 -17.05 6.71
C VAL A 197 -5.27 -17.98 5.67
N SER A 198 -5.46 -17.67 4.39
CA SER A 198 -4.93 -18.47 3.27
C SER A 198 -3.49 -18.12 2.93
N ALA A 199 -3.10 -16.84 3.10
CA ALA A 199 -1.72 -16.37 2.93
C ALA A 199 -1.52 -15.03 3.65
N THR A 200 -0.26 -14.66 3.85
CA THR A 200 0.16 -13.35 4.37
C THR A 200 1.15 -12.68 3.45
N ASN A 201 1.36 -11.38 3.63
CA ASN A 201 2.32 -10.58 2.88
C ASN A 201 2.06 -10.63 1.35
N LYS A 202 0.79 -10.59 0.94
CA LYS A 202 0.41 -10.55 -0.47
C LYS A 202 0.52 -9.14 -1.02
N ASN A 203 1.09 -9.05 -2.23
CA ASN A 203 1.09 -7.86 -3.05
C ASN A 203 0.44 -8.21 -4.38
N ILE A 204 -0.62 -7.51 -4.75
CA ILE A 204 -1.40 -7.72 -5.97
C ILE A 204 -1.39 -6.50 -6.89
N GLN A 205 -0.62 -5.46 -6.52
CA GLN A 205 -0.35 -4.25 -7.29
C GLN A 205 -1.58 -3.37 -7.56
N VAL A 206 -2.53 -3.36 -6.64
CA VAL A 206 -3.70 -2.45 -6.69
C VAL A 206 -3.44 -1.15 -5.93
N ASN A 207 -2.58 -1.17 -4.91
CA ASN A 207 -2.18 0.00 -4.13
C ASN A 207 -0.67 0.20 -4.14
N THR A 208 -0.21 1.40 -3.82
CA THR A 208 1.23 1.66 -3.67
C THR A 208 1.82 0.90 -2.47
N TYR A 209 1.10 0.88 -1.34
CA TYR A 209 1.52 0.19 -0.13
C TYR A 209 0.58 -0.97 0.15
N GLU A 210 1.09 -2.18 -0.02
CA GLU A 210 0.34 -3.43 0.13
C GLU A 210 1.11 -4.45 0.97
N ASN A 211 0.39 -5.12 1.85
CA ASN A 211 0.89 -6.26 2.60
C ASN A 211 -0.27 -7.18 3.01
N PHE A 212 -1.17 -7.48 2.08
CA PHE A 212 -2.47 -8.07 2.39
C PHE A 212 -2.40 -9.43 3.10
N ILE A 213 -3.37 -9.62 4.00
CA ILE A 213 -3.80 -10.93 4.47
C ILE A 213 -4.79 -11.46 3.43
N GLN A 214 -4.51 -12.64 2.89
CA GLN A 214 -5.44 -13.37 2.02
C GLN A 214 -6.29 -14.32 2.86
N THR A 215 -7.60 -14.36 2.58
CA THR A 215 -8.56 -15.26 3.22
C THR A 215 -9.54 -15.84 2.22
N ASP A 216 -10.09 -17.01 2.51
CA ASP A 216 -11.21 -17.61 1.80
C ASP A 216 -12.57 -17.28 2.46
N ALA A 217 -12.59 -16.59 3.60
CA ALA A 217 -13.80 -15.96 4.11
C ALA A 217 -14.42 -15.07 3.02
N SER A 218 -15.71 -15.23 2.75
CA SER A 218 -16.36 -14.55 1.63
C SER A 218 -16.41 -13.05 1.83
N ILE A 219 -15.60 -12.31 1.07
CA ILE A 219 -15.66 -10.85 0.95
C ILE A 219 -16.42 -10.55 -0.34
N ASN A 220 -17.45 -9.72 -0.25
CA ASN A 220 -18.29 -9.29 -1.37
C ASN A 220 -18.43 -7.76 -1.37
N PRO A 221 -18.92 -7.14 -2.46
CA PRO A 221 -19.24 -5.72 -2.51
C PRO A 221 -20.07 -5.29 -1.30
N GLY A 222 -19.64 -4.20 -0.65
CA GLY A 222 -20.22 -3.70 0.58
C GLY A 222 -19.51 -4.15 1.87
N ASN A 223 -18.68 -5.22 1.84
CA ASN A 223 -17.85 -5.60 2.97
C ASN A 223 -16.54 -4.78 3.05
N SER A 224 -16.15 -4.07 1.98
CA SER A 224 -14.97 -3.19 1.95
C SER A 224 -15.06 -2.15 3.07
N GLY A 225 -13.95 -1.96 3.80
CA GLY A 225 -13.89 -1.15 5.01
C GLY A 225 -14.34 -1.86 6.30
N GLY A 226 -14.96 -3.04 6.20
CA GLY A 226 -15.38 -3.86 7.33
C GLY A 226 -14.22 -4.61 8.00
N ALA A 227 -14.54 -5.37 9.05
CA ALA A 227 -13.56 -6.03 9.88
C ALA A 227 -13.19 -7.43 9.37
N LEU A 228 -11.89 -7.77 9.42
CA LEU A 228 -11.42 -9.15 9.50
C LEU A 228 -10.93 -9.38 10.92
N ILE A 229 -11.63 -10.25 11.67
CA ILE A 229 -11.29 -10.58 13.06
C ILE A 229 -10.79 -12.02 13.20
N ASP A 230 -9.99 -12.28 14.21
CA ASP A 230 -9.58 -13.63 14.58
C ASP A 230 -10.65 -14.32 15.49
N SER A 231 -10.39 -15.58 15.84
CA SER A 231 -11.28 -16.38 16.70
C SER A 231 -11.40 -15.87 18.14
N ARG A 232 -10.73 -14.78 18.52
CA ARG A 232 -10.85 -14.07 19.81
C ARG A 232 -11.63 -12.76 19.68
N GLY A 233 -12.06 -12.39 18.47
CA GLY A 233 -12.72 -11.12 18.17
C GLY A 233 -11.78 -9.92 18.01
N ALA A 234 -10.46 -10.15 17.92
CA ALA A 234 -9.50 -9.08 17.68
C ALA A 234 -9.42 -8.74 16.20
N LEU A 235 -9.39 -7.45 15.87
CA LEU A 235 -9.21 -6.96 14.51
C LEU A 235 -7.80 -7.29 14.01
N ILE A 236 -7.68 -8.15 13.02
CA ILE A 236 -6.42 -8.51 12.39
C ILE A 236 -6.25 -7.91 11.01
N GLY A 237 -7.33 -7.39 10.43
CA GLY A 237 -7.31 -6.71 9.13
C GLY A 237 -8.59 -5.94 8.84
N MET A 238 -8.55 -5.09 7.83
CA MET A 238 -9.69 -4.37 7.25
C MET A 238 -9.96 -4.94 5.86
N ASN A 239 -11.17 -5.45 5.62
CA ASN A 239 -11.56 -6.01 4.33
C ASN A 239 -11.43 -4.95 3.24
N THR A 240 -10.84 -5.28 2.08
CA THR A 240 -10.67 -4.30 1.01
C THR A 240 -11.01 -4.82 -0.37
N ALA A 241 -10.48 -5.96 -0.78
CA ALA A 241 -10.52 -6.42 -2.16
C ALA A 241 -10.80 -7.91 -2.29
N ILE A 242 -11.25 -8.32 -3.49
CA ILE A 242 -11.31 -9.72 -3.91
C ILE A 242 -10.61 -9.88 -5.26
N LEU A 243 -10.06 -11.04 -5.55
CA LEU A 243 -9.66 -11.41 -6.90
C LEU A 243 -10.80 -12.17 -7.56
N SER A 244 -11.49 -11.51 -8.50
CA SER A 244 -12.68 -12.06 -9.12
C SER A 244 -12.77 -11.68 -10.61
N ARG A 245 -13.28 -12.61 -11.44
CA ARG A 245 -13.59 -12.33 -12.86
C ARG A 245 -15.04 -11.92 -13.08
N SER A 246 -15.91 -12.20 -12.12
CA SER A 246 -17.38 -12.00 -12.23
C SER A 246 -17.93 -11.00 -11.20
N GLY A 247 -17.05 -10.35 -10.38
CA GLY A 247 -17.47 -9.41 -9.34
C GLY A 247 -17.92 -10.05 -8.02
N GLY A 248 -18.12 -11.38 -7.95
CA GLY A 248 -18.42 -12.11 -6.73
C GLY A 248 -17.21 -12.81 -6.13
N ASN A 249 -17.29 -13.24 -4.87
CA ASN A 249 -16.22 -13.97 -4.18
C ASN A 249 -16.00 -15.36 -4.82
N HIS A 250 -14.74 -15.66 -5.13
CA HIS A 250 -14.30 -16.97 -5.63
C HIS A 250 -13.32 -17.66 -4.66
N GLY A 251 -13.41 -17.35 -3.37
CA GLY A 251 -12.51 -17.91 -2.34
C GLY A 251 -11.16 -17.17 -2.22
N ILE A 252 -11.03 -15.97 -2.81
CA ILE A 252 -9.82 -15.16 -2.72
C ILE A 252 -10.22 -13.74 -2.33
N GLY A 253 -10.17 -13.48 -1.02
CA GLY A 253 -10.38 -12.17 -0.43
C GLY A 253 -9.08 -11.62 0.16
N PHE A 254 -9.00 -10.30 0.26
CA PHE A 254 -7.85 -9.57 0.80
C PHE A 254 -8.27 -8.58 1.86
N ALA A 255 -7.46 -8.49 2.93
CA ALA A 255 -7.63 -7.50 3.97
C ALA A 255 -6.30 -6.77 4.23
N ILE A 256 -6.38 -5.46 4.47
CA ILE A 256 -5.25 -4.63 4.91
C ILE A 256 -4.91 -5.01 6.34
N PRO A 257 -3.65 -5.36 6.68
CA PRO A 257 -3.28 -5.79 8.03
C PRO A 257 -3.57 -4.73 9.10
N ALA A 258 -4.06 -5.17 10.25
CA ALA A 258 -4.46 -4.28 11.34
C ALA A 258 -3.34 -3.34 11.83
N ASN A 259 -2.08 -3.80 11.86
CA ASN A 259 -0.96 -2.93 12.24
C ASN A 259 -0.78 -1.77 11.25
N MET A 260 -0.91 -2.01 9.94
CA MET A 260 -0.85 -0.98 8.93
C MET A 260 -2.01 0.01 9.06
N VAL A 261 -3.23 -0.51 9.26
CA VAL A 261 -4.43 0.32 9.49
C VAL A 261 -4.23 1.21 10.73
N ARG A 262 -3.71 0.66 11.83
CA ARG A 262 -3.46 1.39 13.07
C ARG A 262 -2.44 2.51 12.89
N GLU A 263 -1.29 2.21 12.26
CA GLU A 263 -0.25 3.22 12.00
C GLU A 263 -0.78 4.40 11.18
N VAL A 264 -1.57 4.11 10.15
CA VAL A 264 -2.21 5.14 9.31
C VAL A 264 -3.25 5.91 10.12
N ALA A 265 -4.15 5.22 10.83
CA ALA A 265 -5.19 5.86 11.63
C ALA A 265 -4.60 6.77 12.72
N ASP A 266 -3.55 6.31 13.44
CA ASP A 266 -2.85 7.11 14.44
C ASP A 266 -2.25 8.39 13.84
N SER A 267 -1.65 8.29 12.65
CA SER A 267 -1.07 9.46 11.96
C SER A 267 -2.16 10.42 11.49
N LEU A 268 -3.24 9.92 10.90
CA LEU A 268 -4.35 10.75 10.44
C LEU A 268 -5.05 11.48 11.58
N VAL A 269 -5.25 10.82 12.72
CA VAL A 269 -5.89 11.45 13.89
C VAL A 269 -4.98 12.48 14.54
N LYS A 270 -3.66 12.22 14.63
CA LYS A 270 -2.71 13.12 15.28
C LYS A 270 -2.29 14.29 14.41
N ASP A 271 -1.97 14.00 13.15
CA ASP A 271 -1.28 14.93 12.25
C ASP A 271 -2.16 15.40 11.07
N GLY A 272 -3.35 14.81 10.90
CA GLY A 272 -4.29 15.08 9.79
C GLY A 272 -3.80 14.60 8.43
N LYS A 273 -2.61 14.01 8.35
CA LYS A 273 -1.95 13.55 7.11
C LYS A 273 -0.98 12.41 7.37
N ILE A 274 -0.66 11.70 6.29
CA ILE A 274 0.41 10.69 6.30
C ILE A 274 1.70 11.33 5.81
N SER A 275 2.77 11.14 6.59
CA SER A 275 4.14 11.48 6.20
C SER A 275 4.96 10.21 6.06
N ARG A 276 5.43 9.92 4.85
CA ARG A 276 6.20 8.72 4.53
C ARG A 276 7.68 9.04 4.28
N GLY A 277 8.54 8.17 4.77
CA GLY A 277 9.96 8.23 4.45
C GLY A 277 10.19 7.97 2.97
N TYR A 278 11.14 8.70 2.41
CA TYR A 278 11.55 8.61 1.01
C TYR A 278 13.04 8.28 0.90
N LEU A 279 13.33 7.17 0.23
CA LEU A 279 14.68 6.71 -0.07
C LEU A 279 15.17 7.21 -1.44
N GLY A 280 14.28 7.25 -2.42
CA GLY A 280 14.53 7.69 -3.79
C GLY A 280 15.23 6.66 -4.65
N VAL A 281 14.75 5.42 -4.58
CA VAL A 281 15.18 4.32 -5.44
C VAL A 281 13.98 3.68 -6.13
N GLY A 282 14.15 3.30 -7.40
CA GLY A 282 13.31 2.31 -8.04
C GLY A 282 13.88 0.92 -7.76
N THR A 283 13.02 -0.03 -7.44
CA THR A 283 13.44 -1.39 -7.08
C THR A 283 12.57 -2.44 -7.75
N GLN A 284 13.14 -3.62 -7.95
CA GLN A 284 12.44 -4.82 -8.41
C GLN A 284 12.83 -6.05 -7.61
N ASP A 285 12.04 -7.09 -7.74
CA ASP A 285 12.36 -8.39 -7.19
C ASP A 285 13.53 -9.05 -7.95
N ILE A 286 14.22 -9.97 -7.31
CA ILE A 286 15.27 -10.75 -7.96
C ILE A 286 14.64 -11.63 -9.02
N SER A 287 14.75 -11.25 -10.29
CA SER A 287 14.32 -12.08 -11.42
C SER A 287 15.18 -13.36 -11.53
N GLN A 288 14.67 -14.35 -12.24
CA GLN A 288 15.39 -15.62 -12.43
C GLN A 288 16.80 -15.38 -13.02
N ASN A 289 16.93 -14.46 -13.95
CA ASN A 289 18.19 -14.12 -14.61
C ASN A 289 19.21 -13.42 -13.68
N LEU A 290 18.73 -12.77 -12.60
CA LEU A 290 19.59 -12.12 -11.61
C LEU A 290 20.00 -13.03 -10.46
N ARG A 291 19.37 -14.20 -10.29
CA ARG A 291 19.67 -15.11 -9.17
C ARG A 291 21.12 -15.55 -9.12
N GLU A 292 21.77 -15.76 -10.27
CA GLU A 292 23.18 -16.12 -10.32
C GLU A 292 24.09 -15.03 -9.74
N ASN A 293 23.68 -13.76 -9.81
CA ASN A 293 24.45 -12.63 -9.29
C ASN A 293 24.33 -12.45 -7.76
N TYR A 294 23.22 -12.90 -7.17
CA TYR A 294 22.92 -12.70 -5.76
C TYR A 294 22.82 -14.00 -4.96
N GLY A 295 23.02 -15.15 -5.58
CA GLY A 295 22.90 -16.46 -4.95
C GLY A 295 21.49 -16.67 -4.36
N ASN A 296 21.42 -17.18 -3.13
CA ASN A 296 20.16 -17.41 -2.41
C ASN A 296 19.69 -16.20 -1.59
N ALA A 297 20.30 -15.03 -1.74
CA ALA A 297 19.90 -13.83 -1.03
C ALA A 297 18.48 -13.41 -1.39
N LYS A 298 17.77 -12.85 -0.42
CA LYS A 298 16.45 -12.22 -0.60
C LYS A 298 16.63 -10.71 -0.45
N GLY A 299 15.77 -9.94 -1.10
CA GLY A 299 15.84 -8.50 -1.01
C GLY A 299 15.23 -7.81 -2.22
N ALA A 300 15.48 -6.52 -2.33
CA ALA A 300 15.05 -5.65 -3.41
C ALA A 300 16.27 -5.17 -4.22
N VAL A 301 16.29 -5.41 -5.51
CA VAL A 301 17.35 -4.95 -6.41
C VAL A 301 17.10 -3.49 -6.77
N VAL A 302 18.08 -2.63 -6.57
CA VAL A 302 18.03 -1.24 -7.00
C VAL A 302 18.19 -1.17 -8.51
N ILE A 303 17.20 -0.61 -9.23
CA ILE A 303 17.20 -0.46 -10.68
C ILE A 303 17.30 0.99 -11.13
N SER A 304 16.95 1.94 -10.26
CA SER A 304 17.14 3.37 -10.53
C SER A 304 17.34 4.13 -9.22
N ILE A 305 17.97 5.30 -9.32
CA ILE A 305 18.22 6.18 -8.17
C ILE A 305 17.91 7.61 -8.59
N ASP A 306 17.00 8.26 -7.87
CA ASP A 306 16.73 9.69 -8.07
C ASP A 306 18.00 10.50 -7.77
N PRO A 307 18.48 11.33 -8.70
CA PRO A 307 19.72 12.11 -8.52
C PRO A 307 19.71 13.04 -7.29
N LYS A 308 18.53 13.46 -6.83
CA LYS A 308 18.35 14.37 -5.70
C LYS A 308 17.98 13.65 -4.40
N SER A 309 18.02 12.33 -4.38
CA SER A 309 17.54 11.49 -3.27
C SER A 309 18.60 11.27 -2.17
N PRO A 310 18.14 10.89 -0.96
CA PRO A 310 19.01 10.38 0.10
C PRO A 310 19.86 9.19 -0.34
N ALA A 311 19.31 8.28 -1.14
CA ALA A 311 20.03 7.11 -1.65
C ALA A 311 21.25 7.49 -2.46
N LYS A 312 21.14 8.49 -3.35
CA LYS A 312 22.26 9.00 -4.15
C LYS A 312 23.35 9.60 -3.27
N GLY A 313 22.95 10.44 -2.31
CA GLY A 313 23.88 11.09 -1.37
C GLY A 313 24.62 10.08 -0.47
N ALA A 314 24.01 8.94 -0.17
CA ALA A 314 24.60 7.89 0.64
C ALA A 314 25.47 6.89 -0.14
N GLY A 315 25.58 7.03 -1.46
CA GLY A 315 26.40 6.16 -2.31
C GLY A 315 25.77 4.81 -2.63
N LEU A 316 24.42 4.69 -2.60
CA LEU A 316 23.73 3.55 -3.19
C LEU A 316 24.01 3.54 -4.70
N LEU A 317 24.12 2.35 -5.25
CA LEU A 317 24.33 2.12 -6.68
C LEU A 317 23.22 1.26 -7.24
N VAL A 318 22.98 1.41 -8.55
CA VAL A 318 22.15 0.47 -9.29
C VAL A 318 22.79 -0.92 -9.22
N TRP A 319 21.98 -1.95 -9.11
CA TRP A 319 22.32 -3.35 -8.86
C TRP A 319 22.76 -3.66 -7.42
N ASP A 320 22.71 -2.74 -6.48
CA ASP A 320 22.75 -3.11 -5.06
C ASP A 320 21.51 -3.94 -4.73
N LEU A 321 21.65 -5.02 -4.01
CA LEU A 321 20.54 -5.75 -3.43
C LEU A 321 20.35 -5.30 -1.98
N ILE A 322 19.26 -4.62 -1.68
CA ILE A 322 18.91 -4.24 -0.31
C ILE A 322 18.32 -5.46 0.39
N THR A 323 19.02 -5.96 1.40
CA THR A 323 18.68 -7.20 2.13
C THR A 323 18.08 -6.94 3.50
N ALA A 324 18.34 -5.77 4.12
CA ALA A 324 17.73 -5.39 5.39
C ALA A 324 17.62 -3.86 5.55
N VAL A 325 16.65 -3.42 6.37
CA VAL A 325 16.46 -2.04 6.84
C VAL A 325 16.49 -2.08 8.37
N ASN A 326 17.40 -1.34 9.00
CA ASN A 326 17.59 -1.32 10.46
C ASN A 326 17.72 -2.73 11.07
N GLY A 327 18.41 -3.62 10.38
CA GLY A 327 18.59 -5.03 10.78
C GLY A 327 17.37 -5.93 10.54
N LYS A 328 16.22 -5.41 10.13
CA LYS A 328 15.05 -6.22 9.75
C LYS A 328 15.22 -6.73 8.31
N PRO A 329 15.17 -8.04 8.06
CA PRO A 329 15.34 -8.60 6.71
C PRO A 329 14.26 -8.12 5.74
N ILE A 330 14.64 -7.86 4.50
CA ILE A 330 13.77 -7.51 3.38
C ILE A 330 13.65 -8.72 2.44
N LYS A 331 12.43 -9.08 2.08
CA LYS A 331 12.14 -10.25 1.26
C LYS A 331 12.09 -9.93 -0.24
N ASN A 332 11.56 -8.77 -0.59
CA ASN A 332 11.30 -8.33 -1.98
C ASN A 332 11.14 -6.79 -2.06
N ALA A 333 10.87 -6.26 -3.24
CA ALA A 333 10.73 -4.83 -3.49
C ALA A 333 9.52 -4.20 -2.76
N ALA A 334 8.40 -4.91 -2.67
CA ALA A 334 7.22 -4.44 -1.95
C ALA A 334 7.49 -4.34 -0.44
N ASP A 335 8.19 -5.32 0.14
CA ASP A 335 8.57 -5.33 1.55
C ASP A 335 9.52 -4.15 1.86
N LEU A 336 10.47 -3.85 0.98
CA LEU A 336 11.32 -2.65 1.10
C LEU A 336 10.49 -1.37 1.07
N ARG A 337 9.58 -1.23 0.11
CA ARG A 337 8.71 -0.06 -0.04
C ARG A 337 7.89 0.18 1.23
N ASN A 338 7.24 -0.86 1.75
CA ASN A 338 6.45 -0.80 2.97
C ASN A 338 7.34 -0.44 4.18
N SER A 339 8.51 -1.07 4.30
CA SER A 339 9.44 -0.82 5.40
C SER A 339 9.96 0.62 5.41
N ILE A 340 10.28 1.20 4.25
CA ILE A 340 10.70 2.61 4.14
C ILE A 340 9.53 3.55 4.38
N GLY A 341 8.34 3.25 3.81
CA GLY A 341 7.14 4.06 3.94
C GLY A 341 6.60 4.16 5.37
N SER A 342 6.81 3.15 6.21
CA SER A 342 6.41 3.16 7.63
C SER A 342 7.35 3.99 8.52
N ILE A 343 8.57 4.30 8.07
CA ILE A 343 9.52 5.12 8.83
C ILE A 343 9.24 6.60 8.55
N LYS A 344 9.16 7.41 9.61
CA LYS A 344 8.92 8.86 9.47
C LYS A 344 10.07 9.56 8.73
N PRO A 345 9.79 10.62 7.97
CA PRO A 345 10.83 11.48 7.37
C PRO A 345 11.82 11.99 8.42
N ASN A 346 13.03 12.33 7.96
CA ASN A 346 14.16 12.82 8.78
C ASN A 346 14.71 11.80 9.79
N GLN A 347 14.27 10.55 9.73
CA GLN A 347 14.85 9.49 10.56
C GLN A 347 16.08 8.89 9.88
N LYS A 348 17.13 8.66 10.68
CA LYS A 348 18.33 7.95 10.25
C LYS A 348 18.04 6.45 10.21
N ILE A 349 18.40 5.82 9.10
CA ILE A 349 18.28 4.37 8.90
C ILE A 349 19.62 3.78 8.48
N THR A 350 19.73 2.46 8.64
CA THR A 350 20.84 1.67 8.11
C THR A 350 20.29 0.63 7.16
N LEU A 351 20.76 0.66 5.92
CA LEU A 351 20.50 -0.38 4.92
C LEU A 351 21.62 -1.39 4.94
N THR A 352 21.31 -2.68 4.98
CA THR A 352 22.25 -3.74 4.64
C THR A 352 22.08 -4.06 3.19
N ILE A 353 23.15 -3.97 2.41
CA ILE A 353 23.15 -4.25 0.97
C ILE A 353 24.13 -5.37 0.62
N LEU A 354 23.88 -6.04 -0.47
CA LEU A 354 24.83 -6.93 -1.13
C LEU A 354 25.28 -6.27 -2.44
N ARG A 355 26.56 -5.92 -2.54
CA ARG A 355 27.21 -5.33 -3.72
C ARG A 355 28.38 -6.19 -4.13
N ASP A 356 28.41 -6.69 -5.37
CA ASP A 356 29.46 -7.55 -5.91
C ASP A 356 29.81 -8.75 -4.96
N GLY A 357 28.78 -9.39 -4.41
CA GLY A 357 28.90 -10.52 -3.49
C GLY A 357 29.35 -10.16 -2.07
N LYS A 358 29.54 -8.88 -1.74
CA LYS A 358 29.96 -8.42 -0.41
C LYS A 358 28.85 -7.69 0.31
N SER A 359 28.58 -8.08 1.55
CA SER A 359 27.63 -7.39 2.42
C SER A 359 28.22 -6.09 2.95
N GLN A 360 27.46 -5.00 2.90
CA GLN A 360 27.86 -3.67 3.37
C GLN A 360 26.68 -2.98 4.06
N ASN A 361 26.99 -2.08 4.99
CA ASN A 361 25.99 -1.23 5.62
C ASN A 361 26.12 0.21 5.11
N ILE A 362 24.98 0.78 4.69
CA ILE A 362 24.88 2.18 4.27
C ILE A 362 23.92 2.89 5.21
N SER A 363 24.38 3.96 5.87
CA SER A 363 23.52 4.79 6.73
C SER A 363 23.12 6.07 6.00
N LEU A 364 21.84 6.43 6.11
CA LEU A 364 21.29 7.64 5.50
C LEU A 364 20.10 8.16 6.32
N THR A 365 19.70 9.39 6.05
CA THR A 365 18.51 10.00 6.63
C THR A 365 17.43 10.04 5.54
N LEU A 366 16.24 9.52 5.82
CA LEU A 366 15.13 9.54 4.88
C LEU A 366 14.63 10.98 4.64
N ALA A 367 14.32 11.32 3.42
CA ALA A 367 13.57 12.53 3.09
C ALA A 367 12.05 12.31 3.29
N GLU A 368 11.27 13.38 3.17
CA GLU A 368 9.82 13.28 3.04
C GLU A 368 9.46 12.96 1.59
N ARG A 369 8.59 11.99 1.39
CA ARG A 369 8.02 11.74 0.07
C ARG A 369 7.06 12.88 -0.26
N LYS A 370 7.48 13.76 -1.16
CA LYS A 370 6.62 14.77 -1.77
C LYS A 370 5.95 14.14 -2.98
N ASP A 371 4.69 14.49 -3.23
CA ASP A 371 4.02 14.08 -4.46
C ASP A 371 4.86 14.49 -5.66
N LEU A 372 5.42 13.51 -6.35
CA LEU A 372 6.27 13.73 -7.53
C LEU A 372 5.38 14.02 -8.74
N THR A 373 4.75 15.19 -8.77
CA THR A 373 4.16 15.73 -9.98
C THR A 373 5.24 16.50 -10.73
N ASN A 374 5.72 15.88 -11.83
CA ASN A 374 6.38 16.49 -12.98
C ASN A 374 7.56 17.47 -12.76
N ALA A 375 8.77 16.98 -13.02
CA ALA A 375 9.89 17.84 -13.41
C ALA A 375 10.31 17.48 -14.87
N PRO A 376 10.30 18.42 -15.81
CA PRO A 376 10.74 18.17 -17.18
C PRO A 376 12.27 18.11 -17.27
N GLN A 377 12.80 17.11 -17.97
CA GLN A 377 14.21 17.04 -18.34
C GLN A 377 14.39 17.35 -19.83
N THR A 378 15.21 18.33 -20.11
CA THR A 378 15.64 18.75 -21.46
C THR A 378 16.71 17.82 -22.00
N LEU A 379 16.59 17.47 -23.28
CA LEU A 379 17.49 16.57 -24.04
C LEU A 379 18.60 17.31 -24.75
N PRO A 380 19.77 16.69 -24.96
CA PRO A 380 20.71 17.04 -26.02
C PRO A 380 20.69 16.04 -27.19
N GLU A 381 21.13 16.53 -28.33
CA GLU A 381 21.04 16.03 -29.68
C GLU A 381 22.05 14.92 -30.05
N SER A 382 21.69 14.15 -31.03
CA SER A 382 22.22 12.97 -31.72
C SER A 382 23.74 12.70 -31.84
N ALA A 383 24.09 11.38 -31.86
CA ALA A 383 25.36 10.81 -32.36
C ALA A 383 25.19 9.35 -32.90
N PRO A 384 26.17 8.81 -33.66
CA PRO A 384 25.97 7.83 -34.71
C PRO A 384 25.88 6.35 -34.33
N GLU A 385 25.45 5.52 -35.30
CA GLU A 385 25.20 4.09 -35.21
C GLU A 385 26.36 3.25 -34.66
N SER A 386 26.04 2.32 -33.73
CA SER A 386 26.96 1.24 -33.34
C SER A 386 26.25 -0.10 -33.25
N SER A 387 26.80 -1.11 -33.90
CA SER A 387 26.40 -2.50 -33.85
C SER A 387 26.88 -3.16 -32.54
N ALA A 388 26.01 -3.40 -31.62
CA ALA A 388 26.45 -3.58 -30.24
C ALA A 388 26.23 -4.95 -29.59
N LEU A 389 25.22 -5.69 -29.94
CA LEU A 389 25.11 -7.11 -29.67
C LEU A 389 24.87 -7.81 -30.98
N ARG A 390 25.57 -8.91 -31.26
CA ARG A 390 25.39 -9.63 -32.51
C ARG A 390 23.93 -9.93 -32.75
N GLY A 391 23.32 -9.29 -33.77
CA GLY A 391 21.96 -9.47 -34.18
C GLY A 391 20.95 -8.47 -33.62
N MET A 392 21.37 -7.38 -32.94
CA MET A 392 20.47 -6.32 -32.47
C MET A 392 20.86 -4.97 -33.05
N ARG A 393 19.88 -4.24 -33.56
CA ARG A 393 20.03 -2.84 -34.00
C ARG A 393 19.31 -1.93 -33.02
N VAL A 394 19.98 -0.88 -32.58
CA VAL A 394 19.43 0.14 -31.69
C VAL A 394 19.53 1.52 -32.35
N GLU A 395 18.54 2.36 -32.04
CA GLU A 395 18.46 3.74 -32.51
C GLU A 395 18.16 4.69 -31.34
N PRO A 396 18.53 5.99 -31.45
CA PRO A 396 18.19 6.97 -30.43
C PRO A 396 16.68 7.18 -30.35
N LEU A 397 16.17 7.52 -29.17
CA LEU A 397 14.76 7.88 -28.95
C LEU A 397 14.47 9.26 -29.55
N SER A 398 14.21 9.32 -30.86
CA SER A 398 13.76 10.55 -31.51
C SER A 398 12.30 10.91 -31.11
N PRO A 399 11.86 12.18 -31.28
CA PRO A 399 10.46 12.57 -31.06
C PRO A 399 9.46 11.72 -31.86
N GLN A 400 9.82 11.35 -33.12
CA GLN A 400 8.98 10.49 -33.95
C GLN A 400 8.89 9.06 -33.40
N MET A 401 9.99 8.51 -32.83
CA MET A 401 9.98 7.21 -32.18
C MET A 401 9.13 7.23 -30.91
N ARG A 402 9.24 8.29 -30.10
CA ARG A 402 8.41 8.46 -28.90
C ARG A 402 6.92 8.44 -29.25
N GLN A 403 6.52 9.20 -30.26
CA GLN A 403 5.13 9.24 -30.71
C GLN A 403 4.68 7.88 -31.29
N ARG A 404 5.52 7.22 -32.12
CA ARG A 404 5.20 5.94 -32.74
C ARG A 404 5.01 4.80 -31.75
N TYR A 405 5.80 4.77 -30.68
CA TYR A 405 5.79 3.70 -29.67
C TYR A 405 5.15 4.14 -28.35
N ASN A 406 4.52 5.32 -28.32
CA ASN A 406 3.87 5.92 -27.13
C ASN A 406 4.78 5.93 -25.89
N ILE A 407 6.04 6.36 -26.08
CA ILE A 407 7.08 6.37 -25.04
C ILE A 407 7.00 7.67 -24.26
N PRO A 408 6.83 7.62 -22.91
CA PRO A 408 6.84 8.80 -22.04
C PRO A 408 8.14 9.61 -22.16
N ASP A 409 8.05 10.93 -21.97
CA ASP A 409 9.19 11.85 -22.15
C ASP A 409 10.29 11.67 -21.08
N ASP A 410 9.95 11.10 -19.93
CA ASP A 410 10.87 10.81 -18.83
C ASP A 410 11.73 9.56 -19.03
N ILE A 411 11.40 8.71 -20.00
CA ILE A 411 12.21 7.53 -20.35
C ILE A 411 13.34 7.94 -21.27
N ASN A 412 14.59 7.71 -20.85
CA ASN A 412 15.80 7.89 -21.68
C ASN A 412 16.38 6.53 -22.05
N GLY A 413 17.08 6.47 -23.19
CA GLY A 413 17.71 5.24 -23.64
C GLY A 413 17.86 5.16 -25.17
N VAL A 414 18.15 3.96 -25.63
CA VAL A 414 18.14 3.58 -27.05
C VAL A 414 17.05 2.55 -27.29
N ILE A 415 16.31 2.67 -28.39
CA ILE A 415 15.26 1.73 -28.75
C ILE A 415 15.81 0.62 -29.66
N VAL A 416 15.42 -0.61 -29.38
CA VAL A 416 15.70 -1.77 -30.19
C VAL A 416 14.79 -1.75 -31.45
N THR A 417 15.34 -1.50 -32.62
CA THR A 417 14.55 -1.39 -33.85
C THR A 417 14.52 -2.69 -34.65
N ASN A 418 15.50 -3.55 -34.49
CA ASN A 418 15.52 -4.87 -35.10
C ASN A 418 16.28 -5.89 -34.29
N ILE A 419 15.84 -7.15 -34.32
CA ILE A 419 16.52 -8.31 -33.72
C ILE A 419 16.55 -9.40 -34.80
N ALA A 420 17.75 -9.90 -35.10
CA ALA A 420 17.92 -11.02 -36.02
C ALA A 420 17.45 -12.33 -35.33
N GLU A 421 16.79 -13.16 -36.08
CA GLU A 421 16.36 -14.51 -35.62
C GLU A 421 17.57 -15.35 -35.19
N ASN A 422 17.40 -16.13 -34.14
CA ASN A 422 18.42 -16.97 -33.55
C ASN A 422 19.71 -16.22 -33.15
N SER A 423 19.59 -14.94 -32.82
CA SER A 423 20.69 -14.11 -32.36
C SER A 423 20.86 -14.20 -30.84
N LYS A 424 22.07 -13.89 -30.35
CA LYS A 424 22.33 -13.79 -28.89
C LYS A 424 21.43 -12.75 -28.18
N ALA A 425 21.03 -11.71 -28.92
CA ALA A 425 20.09 -10.74 -28.37
C ALA A 425 18.69 -11.33 -28.16
N GLN A 426 18.20 -12.12 -29.11
CA GLN A 426 16.93 -12.81 -29.00
C GLN A 426 16.98 -13.88 -27.87
N GLU A 427 18.02 -14.69 -27.82
CA GLU A 427 18.22 -15.68 -26.74
C GLU A 427 18.30 -15.03 -25.34
N ALA A 428 18.86 -13.82 -25.25
CA ALA A 428 18.92 -13.07 -24.00
C ALA A 428 17.58 -12.46 -23.58
N GLY A 429 16.56 -12.45 -24.46
CA GLY A 429 15.21 -11.96 -24.15
C GLY A 429 14.95 -10.51 -24.56
N PHE A 430 15.79 -9.91 -25.43
CA PHE A 430 15.47 -8.63 -26.06
C PHE A 430 14.36 -8.80 -27.10
N SER A 431 13.51 -7.78 -27.22
CA SER A 431 12.42 -7.70 -28.20
C SER A 431 12.47 -6.39 -28.96
N GLN A 432 11.94 -6.38 -30.18
CA GLN A 432 11.78 -5.13 -30.94
C GLN A 432 10.84 -4.19 -30.19
N GLY A 433 11.21 -2.92 -30.05
CA GLY A 433 10.50 -1.93 -29.27
C GLY A 433 11.03 -1.79 -27.84
N ASP A 434 11.90 -2.67 -27.38
CA ASP A 434 12.56 -2.54 -26.09
C ASP A 434 13.42 -1.26 -26.03
N ILE A 435 13.40 -0.56 -24.90
CA ILE A 435 14.23 0.62 -24.67
C ILE A 435 15.29 0.26 -23.63
N ILE A 436 16.55 0.31 -24.01
CA ILE A 436 17.67 0.07 -23.12
C ILE A 436 18.04 1.38 -22.42
N ALA A 437 17.75 1.48 -21.13
CA ALA A 437 17.97 2.69 -20.34
C ALA A 437 19.28 2.66 -19.53
N GLN A 438 19.81 1.46 -19.23
CA GLN A 438 21.04 1.31 -18.46
C GLN A 438 21.75 0.01 -18.80
N VAL A 439 23.06 0.05 -18.78
CA VAL A 439 23.94 -1.12 -18.88
C VAL A 439 24.95 -1.03 -17.73
N GLU A 440 24.91 -1.99 -16.81
CA GLU A 440 25.70 -1.98 -15.58
C GLU A 440 25.53 -0.63 -14.81
N ASP A 441 26.61 0.10 -14.57
CA ASP A 441 26.64 1.40 -13.90
C ASP A 441 26.44 2.60 -14.86
N ILE A 442 26.24 2.35 -16.16
CA ILE A 442 26.14 3.39 -17.19
C ILE A 442 24.69 3.60 -17.59
N THR A 443 24.15 4.77 -17.29
CA THR A 443 22.87 5.23 -17.82
C THR A 443 23.02 5.54 -19.30
N ILE A 444 22.13 5.02 -20.12
CA ILE A 444 22.12 5.18 -21.56
C ILE A 444 21.22 6.35 -21.92
N LYS A 445 21.77 7.36 -22.56
CA LYS A 445 21.04 8.52 -23.09
C LYS A 445 20.98 8.48 -24.63
N ASP A 446 22.00 7.91 -25.23
CA ASP A 446 22.16 7.82 -26.65
C ASP A 446 22.94 6.56 -27.06
N THR A 447 23.13 6.35 -28.37
CA THR A 447 23.88 5.23 -28.92
C THR A 447 25.36 5.26 -28.57
N GLY A 448 25.94 6.44 -28.32
CA GLY A 448 27.34 6.59 -27.90
C GLY A 448 27.55 6.07 -26.46
N ASP A 449 26.63 6.38 -25.52
CA ASP A 449 26.64 5.84 -24.18
C ASP A 449 26.51 4.30 -24.22
N PHE A 450 25.63 3.81 -25.08
CA PHE A 450 25.43 2.38 -25.25
C PHE A 450 26.70 1.68 -25.76
N ALA A 451 27.34 2.24 -26.76
CA ALA A 451 28.62 1.71 -27.28
C ALA A 451 29.73 1.75 -26.24
N ARG A 452 29.86 2.83 -25.46
CA ARG A 452 30.83 2.94 -24.36
C ARG A 452 30.58 1.88 -23.28
N ALA A 453 29.33 1.68 -22.90
CA ALA A 453 28.94 0.70 -21.90
C ALA A 453 29.33 -0.72 -22.33
N LEU A 454 29.01 -1.09 -23.57
CA LEU A 454 29.35 -2.40 -24.12
C LEU A 454 30.86 -2.63 -24.24
N ASN A 455 31.62 -1.61 -24.65
CA ASN A 455 33.07 -1.68 -24.70
C ASN A 455 33.71 -1.82 -23.30
N LYS A 456 33.22 -1.07 -22.31
CA LYS A 456 33.72 -1.15 -20.93
C LYS A 456 33.53 -2.56 -20.34
N TYR A 457 32.45 -3.24 -20.71
CA TYR A 457 32.09 -4.57 -20.19
C TYR A 457 32.19 -5.67 -21.23
N LYS A 458 33.06 -5.53 -22.28
CA LYS A 458 33.15 -6.39 -23.46
C LYS A 458 33.19 -7.89 -23.12
N ASP A 459 34.00 -8.27 -22.16
CA ASP A 459 34.24 -9.68 -21.82
C ASP A 459 33.56 -10.12 -20.48
N LYS A 460 32.61 -9.34 -20.02
CA LYS A 460 31.89 -9.59 -18.77
C LYS A 460 30.42 -9.84 -19.02
N THR A 461 29.78 -10.57 -18.13
CA THR A 461 28.31 -10.62 -18.05
C THR A 461 27.80 -9.20 -17.81
N LYS A 462 26.79 -8.78 -18.57
CA LYS A 462 26.21 -7.44 -18.56
C LYS A 462 24.76 -7.52 -18.14
N ARG A 463 24.36 -6.60 -17.25
CA ARG A 463 22.96 -6.41 -16.83
C ARG A 463 22.41 -5.19 -17.55
N PHE A 464 21.26 -5.35 -18.16
CA PHE A 464 20.55 -4.30 -18.88
C PHE A 464 19.25 -3.99 -18.19
N LEU A 465 18.97 -2.72 -17.93
CA LEU A 465 17.65 -2.25 -17.55
C LEU A 465 16.91 -1.89 -18.85
N VAL A 466 15.76 -2.52 -19.05
CA VAL A 466 15.01 -2.43 -20.31
C VAL A 466 13.56 -2.08 -20.01
N TYR A 467 13.04 -1.04 -20.64
CA TYR A 467 11.62 -0.75 -20.68
C TYR A 467 11.00 -1.46 -21.87
N SER A 468 9.92 -2.18 -21.67
CA SER A 468 9.16 -2.89 -22.69
C SER A 468 7.67 -2.54 -22.59
N ASN A 469 6.85 -2.98 -23.55
CA ASN A 469 5.40 -2.81 -23.47
C ASN A 469 4.75 -3.51 -22.25
N GLU A 470 5.44 -4.50 -21.66
CA GLU A 470 4.98 -5.24 -20.47
C GLU A 470 5.52 -4.64 -19.16
N GLY A 471 6.25 -3.53 -19.24
CA GLY A 471 6.88 -2.86 -18.10
C GLY A 471 8.40 -2.93 -18.09
N VAL A 472 9.00 -2.76 -16.90
CA VAL A 472 10.46 -2.76 -16.74
C VAL A 472 10.95 -4.19 -16.55
N LYS A 473 11.94 -4.60 -17.38
CA LYS A 473 12.59 -5.92 -17.24
C LYS A 473 14.11 -5.77 -17.14
N THR A 474 14.75 -6.75 -16.54
CA THR A 474 16.21 -6.86 -16.52
C THR A 474 16.65 -8.00 -17.42
N ILE A 475 17.58 -7.72 -18.32
CA ILE A 475 18.21 -8.70 -19.18
C ILE A 475 19.66 -8.87 -18.75
N VAL A 476 20.11 -10.12 -18.69
CA VAL A 476 21.49 -10.48 -18.36
C VAL A 476 22.07 -11.30 -19.49
N THR A 477 23.19 -10.87 -20.05
CA THR A 477 23.86 -11.60 -21.14
C THR A 477 25.39 -11.45 -21.06
N LYS A 478 26.11 -12.44 -21.62
CA LYS A 478 27.57 -12.43 -21.77
C LYS A 478 28.03 -11.70 -23.01
#